data_9099d8a706ffda2cec37cbf8cd26e6dd
#
_entry.id   9099d8a706ffda2cec37cbf8cd26e6dd
#
_cell.length_a   1.000
_cell.length_b   1.000
_cell.length_c   1.000
_cell.angle_alpha   90.00
_cell.angle_beta   90.00
_cell.angle_gamma   90.00
#
_symmetry.space_group_name_H-M   'P 1'
#
loop_
_entity.id
_entity.type
_entity.pdbx_description
1 polymer ?
#
loop_
_entity_poly.entity_id
_entity_poly.type
_entity_poly.pdbx_seq_one_letter_code
_entity_poly.pdbx_strand_id
1 'polypeptide(L)'
;ASFEPGLRGHCKAMQENPDIVSCLSIQKKTFTPEEQSGTVSMDFPINSIYNEDTETVVFEFLFKGSELIAHESDIKNKGQTVEIVTPKLSTTATDKTDGDHTLLPSREATVVDHVEYTDLIPGKEYTIEGVLMDKSTGTELIVGDGKVTAVATFVPNKANGSVDLEFTFDASELGGKDLVAFEVAYKDGIQIADHQDIDDKGQTVSVSEPDDNT
;
A
#
# COMPACT_ATOMS: atom_id res chain seq x y z
N ALA A 1 -0.31 -31.57 -12.06
CA ALA A 1 0.84 -31.29 -12.92
C ALA A 1 2.11 -31.59 -12.11
N SER A 2 2.86 -32.64 -12.50
CA SER A 2 4.11 -33.01 -11.84
C SER A 2 5.17 -31.97 -12.22
N PHE A 3 5.65 -31.20 -11.27
CA PHE A 3 6.83 -30.36 -11.40
C PHE A 3 8.05 -31.26 -11.67
N GLU A 4 8.80 -30.98 -12.73
CA GLU A 4 10.05 -31.67 -12.97
C GLU A 4 11.03 -31.41 -11.81
N PRO A 5 11.74 -32.44 -11.31
CA PRO A 5 12.62 -32.34 -10.13
C PRO A 5 13.76 -31.30 -10.29
N GLY A 6 14.12 -30.96 -11.52
CA GLY A 6 15.25 -30.07 -11.85
C GLY A 6 15.06 -28.62 -11.36
N LEU A 7 13.94 -27.97 -11.68
CA LEU A 7 13.73 -26.55 -11.33
C LEU A 7 13.58 -26.32 -9.82
N ARG A 8 12.90 -27.23 -9.11
CA ARG A 8 12.83 -27.18 -7.64
C ARG A 8 14.18 -27.41 -6.98
N GLY A 9 14.99 -28.32 -7.54
CA GLY A 9 16.36 -28.57 -7.07
C GLY A 9 17.25 -27.35 -7.22
N HIS A 10 17.14 -26.63 -8.34
CA HIS A 10 17.89 -25.39 -8.57
C HIS A 10 17.45 -24.27 -7.61
N CYS A 11 16.14 -24.08 -7.41
CA CYS A 11 15.64 -23.07 -6.46
C CYS A 11 16.08 -23.39 -5.01
N LYS A 12 16.10 -24.66 -4.63
CA LYS A 12 16.61 -25.08 -3.31
C LYS A 12 18.12 -24.88 -3.19
N ALA A 13 18.89 -25.19 -4.22
CA ALA A 13 20.34 -24.97 -4.24
C ALA A 13 20.70 -23.48 -4.20
N MET A 14 19.86 -22.61 -4.80
CA MET A 14 20.02 -21.16 -4.73
C MET A 14 19.72 -20.61 -3.35
N GLN A 15 18.76 -21.19 -2.61
CA GLN A 15 18.44 -20.80 -1.22
C GLN A 15 19.59 -21.11 -0.24
N GLU A 16 20.57 -21.92 -0.64
CA GLU A 16 21.80 -22.12 0.14
C GLU A 16 22.83 -21.00 -0.06
N ASN A 17 22.60 -20.11 -1.04
CA ASN A 17 23.39 -18.88 -1.22
C ASN A 17 22.91 -17.84 -0.19
N PRO A 18 23.82 -17.27 0.65
CA PRO A 18 23.43 -16.29 1.66
C PRO A 18 22.81 -15.00 1.10
N ASP A 19 23.02 -14.72 -0.20
CA ASP A 19 22.46 -13.55 -0.88
C ASP A 19 21.01 -13.79 -1.37
N ILE A 20 20.46 -15.01 -1.22
CA ILE A 20 19.11 -15.38 -1.67
C ILE A 20 18.24 -15.73 -0.45
N VAL A 21 17.32 -14.81 -0.13
CA VAL A 21 16.43 -14.97 1.04
C VAL A 21 15.29 -15.94 0.74
N SER A 22 14.68 -15.88 -0.46
CA SER A 22 13.59 -16.76 -0.85
C SER A 22 13.41 -16.84 -2.38
N CYS A 23 12.75 -17.91 -2.85
CA CYS A 23 12.30 -18.05 -4.23
C CYS A 23 10.81 -17.70 -4.31
N LEU A 24 10.47 -16.56 -4.91
CA LEU A 24 9.14 -15.98 -4.91
C LEU A 24 8.18 -16.62 -5.90
N SER A 25 8.67 -16.94 -7.10
CA SER A 25 7.85 -17.48 -8.18
C SER A 25 8.68 -18.39 -9.09
N ILE A 26 8.10 -19.48 -9.55
CA ILE A 26 8.69 -20.38 -10.53
C ILE A 26 7.71 -20.51 -11.69
N GLN A 27 8.17 -20.18 -12.90
CA GLN A 27 7.38 -20.31 -14.12
C GLN A 27 8.09 -21.24 -15.13
N LYS A 28 7.31 -21.88 -16.00
CA LYS A 28 7.81 -22.72 -17.07
C LYS A 28 7.03 -22.41 -18.34
N LYS A 29 7.78 -22.18 -19.44
CA LYS A 29 7.21 -22.04 -20.77
C LYS A 29 7.90 -23.01 -21.72
N THR A 30 7.12 -23.76 -22.51
CA THR A 30 7.64 -24.63 -23.56
C THR A 30 7.38 -23.96 -24.90
N PHE A 31 8.39 -23.95 -25.76
CA PHE A 31 8.29 -23.35 -27.09
C PHE A 31 9.12 -24.16 -28.10
N THR A 32 8.79 -23.99 -29.39
CA THR A 32 9.57 -24.50 -30.50
C THR A 32 10.07 -23.29 -31.27
N PRO A 33 11.41 -23.10 -31.38
CA PRO A 33 11.93 -21.96 -32.14
C PRO A 33 11.66 -22.17 -33.63
N GLU A 34 11.22 -21.15 -34.33
CA GLU A 34 11.00 -21.11 -35.75
C GLU A 34 12.27 -20.64 -36.50
N GLU A 35 13.10 -19.86 -35.80
CA GLU A 35 14.34 -19.29 -36.31
C GLU A 35 15.52 -19.55 -35.36
N GLN A 36 16.74 -19.28 -35.79
CA GLN A 36 17.98 -19.47 -35.01
C GLN A 36 18.07 -18.48 -33.81
N SER A 37 17.37 -17.37 -33.89
CA SER A 37 17.30 -16.35 -32.84
C SER A 37 15.88 -15.85 -32.65
N GLY A 38 15.52 -15.49 -31.43
CA GLY A 38 14.19 -14.97 -31.09
C GLY A 38 14.06 -14.64 -29.61
N THR A 39 12.88 -14.18 -29.24
CA THR A 39 12.55 -13.80 -27.86
C THR A 39 11.39 -14.62 -27.32
N VAL A 40 11.48 -15.03 -26.07
CA VAL A 40 10.39 -15.68 -25.33
C VAL A 40 10.09 -14.86 -24.10
N SER A 41 8.84 -14.41 -23.96
CA SER A 41 8.38 -13.68 -22.77
C SER A 41 7.77 -14.64 -21.75
N MET A 42 8.05 -14.42 -20.48
CA MET A 42 7.45 -15.12 -19.35
C MET A 42 6.96 -14.11 -18.31
N ASP A 43 5.78 -14.37 -17.73
CA ASP A 43 5.20 -13.56 -16.66
C ASP A 43 5.43 -14.28 -15.33
N PHE A 44 5.93 -13.55 -14.33
CA PHE A 44 6.15 -14.05 -12.99
C PHE A 44 5.16 -13.36 -12.03
N PRO A 45 4.02 -14.00 -11.71
CA PRO A 45 3.10 -13.46 -10.74
C PRO A 45 3.76 -13.47 -9.35
N ILE A 46 3.74 -12.32 -8.69
CA ILE A 46 4.20 -12.14 -7.31
C ILE A 46 2.95 -11.90 -6.47
N ASN A 47 2.56 -12.90 -5.67
CA ASN A 47 1.33 -12.88 -4.87
C ASN A 47 1.61 -12.56 -3.38
N SER A 48 2.74 -11.94 -3.09
CA SER A 48 3.13 -11.58 -1.72
C SER A 48 3.00 -10.08 -1.52
N ILE A 49 2.46 -9.69 -0.36
CA ILE A 49 2.53 -8.33 0.14
C ILE A 49 3.86 -8.23 0.88
N TYR A 50 4.67 -7.26 0.47
CA TYR A 50 5.92 -6.93 1.15
C TYR A 50 5.67 -5.70 2.01
N ASN A 51 6.19 -5.72 3.24
CA ASN A 51 6.13 -4.57 4.14
C ASN A 51 7.36 -3.66 4.01
N GLU A 52 8.31 -4.06 3.16
CA GLU A 52 9.56 -3.35 2.92
C GLU A 52 9.94 -3.47 1.44
N ASP A 53 10.64 -2.45 0.93
CA ASP A 53 11.17 -2.46 -0.43
C ASP A 53 12.12 -3.65 -0.61
N THR A 54 11.95 -4.38 -1.72
CA THR A 54 12.65 -5.63 -1.96
C THR A 54 13.19 -5.69 -3.38
N GLU A 55 14.43 -6.09 -3.56
CA GLU A 55 14.98 -6.41 -4.87
C GLU A 55 14.77 -7.89 -5.22
N THR A 56 14.28 -8.13 -6.42
CA THR A 56 14.06 -9.46 -6.99
C THR A 56 14.88 -9.64 -8.24
N VAL A 57 15.60 -10.77 -8.38
CA VAL A 57 16.38 -11.08 -9.57
C VAL A 57 15.77 -12.28 -10.28
N VAL A 58 15.55 -12.15 -11.59
CA VAL A 58 15.03 -13.25 -12.42
C VAL A 58 16.19 -14.14 -12.88
N PHE A 59 16.07 -15.44 -12.64
CA PHE A 59 17.00 -16.44 -13.15
C PHE A 59 16.32 -17.29 -14.19
N GLU A 60 16.96 -17.46 -15.35
CA GLU A 60 16.45 -18.25 -16.46
C GLU A 60 17.30 -19.47 -16.73
N PHE A 61 16.64 -20.59 -17.02
CA PHE A 61 17.28 -21.84 -17.39
C PHE A 61 16.61 -22.39 -18.64
N LEU A 62 17.39 -22.60 -19.70
CA LEU A 62 16.93 -23.17 -20.96
C LEU A 62 17.28 -24.64 -21.02
N PHE A 63 16.28 -25.51 -21.24
CA PHE A 63 16.43 -26.94 -21.36
C PHE A 63 16.01 -27.45 -22.73
N LYS A 64 16.72 -28.46 -23.23
CA LYS A 64 16.28 -29.30 -24.35
C LYS A 64 15.98 -30.69 -23.79
N GLY A 65 14.70 -31.00 -23.65
CA GLY A 65 14.29 -32.17 -22.86
C GLY A 65 14.71 -32.02 -21.40
N SER A 66 15.58 -32.89 -20.89
CA SER A 66 16.11 -32.81 -19.50
C SER A 66 17.53 -32.20 -19.46
N GLU A 67 18.12 -31.86 -20.59
CA GLU A 67 19.47 -31.30 -20.66
C GLU A 67 19.45 -29.78 -20.53
N LEU A 68 20.19 -29.22 -19.55
CA LEU A 68 20.42 -27.79 -19.43
C LEU A 68 21.40 -27.33 -20.51
N ILE A 69 20.95 -26.44 -21.41
CA ILE A 69 21.77 -25.96 -22.54
C ILE A 69 22.24 -24.52 -22.36
N ALA A 70 21.55 -23.70 -21.56
CA ALA A 70 21.97 -22.36 -21.22
C ALA A 70 21.28 -21.88 -19.92
N HIS A 71 21.90 -20.96 -19.24
CA HIS A 71 21.28 -20.27 -18.09
C HIS A 71 21.82 -18.86 -17.92
N GLU A 72 21.00 -18.01 -17.30
CA GLU A 72 21.40 -16.74 -16.72
C GLU A 72 20.97 -16.77 -15.26
N SER A 73 21.92 -16.64 -14.33
CA SER A 73 21.68 -16.80 -12.90
C SER A 73 22.67 -15.99 -12.04
N ASP A 74 23.11 -14.84 -12.58
CA ASP A 74 23.92 -13.90 -11.81
C ASP A 74 23.02 -13.03 -10.93
N ILE A 75 23.10 -13.24 -9.61
CA ILE A 75 22.34 -12.46 -8.58
C ILE A 75 22.65 -10.95 -8.65
N LYS A 76 23.75 -10.56 -9.27
CA LYS A 76 24.17 -9.16 -9.40
C LYS A 76 23.83 -8.54 -10.76
N ASN A 77 23.14 -9.30 -11.63
CA ASN A 77 22.74 -8.80 -12.93
C ASN A 77 21.62 -7.76 -12.81
N LYS A 78 21.99 -6.48 -12.93
CA LYS A 78 21.04 -5.36 -12.85
C LYS A 78 19.99 -5.36 -13.97
N GLY A 79 20.30 -5.99 -15.11
CA GLY A 79 19.34 -6.13 -16.22
C GLY A 79 18.21 -7.10 -15.92
N GLN A 80 18.38 -7.97 -14.91
CA GLN A 80 17.40 -8.95 -14.46
C GLN A 80 16.85 -8.62 -13.07
N THR A 81 17.30 -7.52 -12.45
CA THR A 81 16.81 -7.05 -11.16
C THR A 81 15.56 -6.22 -11.34
N VAL A 82 14.53 -6.53 -10.56
CA VAL A 82 13.29 -5.78 -10.43
C VAL A 82 13.14 -5.36 -8.98
N GLU A 83 12.97 -4.07 -8.75
CA GLU A 83 12.65 -3.53 -7.44
C GLU A 83 11.14 -3.61 -7.19
N ILE A 84 10.76 -4.16 -6.05
CA ILE A 84 9.38 -4.17 -5.55
C ILE A 84 9.31 -3.11 -4.47
N VAL A 85 8.64 -2.01 -4.78
CA VAL A 85 8.46 -0.89 -3.85
C VAL A 85 7.14 -1.05 -3.09
N THR A 86 7.15 -0.67 -1.82
CA THR A 86 5.98 -0.69 -0.95
C THR A 86 5.31 0.67 -0.95
N PRO A 87 4.03 0.78 -1.32
CA PRO A 87 3.28 2.03 -1.22
C PRO A 87 3.30 2.59 0.20
N LYS A 88 3.32 3.93 0.33
CA LYS A 88 3.30 4.63 1.62
C LYS A 88 2.24 5.71 1.60
N LEU A 89 1.68 5.99 2.78
CA LEU A 89 0.79 7.12 3.04
C LEU A 89 1.45 8.10 4.01
N SER A 90 1.16 9.38 3.81
CA SER A 90 1.45 10.47 4.73
C SER A 90 0.25 11.41 4.72
N THR A 91 -0.25 11.84 5.86
CA THR A 91 -1.53 12.53 5.93
C THR A 91 -1.48 13.76 6.81
N THR A 92 -2.41 14.71 6.56
CA THR A 92 -2.58 15.91 7.35
C THR A 92 -4.06 16.26 7.45
N ALA A 93 -4.61 16.20 8.67
CA ALA A 93 -6.00 16.49 8.94
C ALA A 93 -6.19 17.95 9.38
N THR A 94 -7.18 18.65 8.82
CA THR A 94 -7.47 20.06 9.11
C THR A 94 -8.97 20.33 9.16
N ASP A 95 -9.37 21.45 9.79
CA ASP A 95 -10.72 22.00 9.64
C ASP A 95 -10.92 22.48 8.21
N LYS A 96 -11.98 22.03 7.56
CA LYS A 96 -12.35 22.46 6.20
C LYS A 96 -12.61 23.97 6.10
N THR A 97 -12.99 24.62 7.21
CA THR A 97 -13.45 26.01 7.21
C THR A 97 -12.29 26.98 6.98
N ASP A 98 -11.15 26.76 7.62
CA ASP A 98 -10.00 27.69 7.60
C ASP A 98 -8.64 27.01 7.44
N GLY A 99 -8.60 25.67 7.45
CA GLY A 99 -7.40 24.89 7.20
C GLY A 99 -6.46 24.76 8.39
N ASP A 100 -6.90 25.13 9.59
CA ASP A 100 -6.15 24.91 10.81
C ASP A 100 -6.48 23.54 11.46
N HIS A 101 -5.97 23.27 12.67
CA HIS A 101 -6.20 22.03 13.40
C HIS A 101 -7.25 22.17 14.52
N THR A 102 -8.10 23.21 14.47
CA THR A 102 -9.08 23.51 15.53
C THR A 102 -10.49 23.58 14.97
N LEU A 103 -11.33 22.62 15.31
CA LEU A 103 -12.75 22.63 14.97
C LEU A 103 -13.55 23.43 16.00
N LEU A 104 -14.50 24.24 15.53
CA LEU A 104 -15.55 24.79 16.39
C LEU A 104 -16.64 23.72 16.59
N PRO A 105 -17.21 23.58 17.84
CA PRO A 105 -18.37 22.75 18.06
C PRO A 105 -19.52 23.17 17.16
N SER A 106 -19.91 22.30 16.21
CA SER A 106 -21.03 22.56 15.31
C SER A 106 -21.71 21.25 14.92
N ARG A 107 -22.97 21.36 14.45
CA ARG A 107 -23.74 20.19 14.02
C ARG A 107 -23.27 19.61 12.66
N GLU A 108 -22.45 20.35 11.95
CA GLU A 108 -21.97 20.01 10.61
C GLU A 108 -20.49 20.43 10.47
N ALA A 109 -19.65 19.88 11.37
CA ALA A 109 -18.21 20.05 11.27
C ALA A 109 -17.64 19.13 10.20
N THR A 110 -16.63 19.58 9.48
CA THR A 110 -15.95 18.77 8.47
C THR A 110 -14.44 18.84 8.66
N VAL A 111 -13.83 17.68 8.90
CA VAL A 111 -12.39 17.49 8.81
C VAL A 111 -12.04 17.09 7.39
N VAL A 112 -11.05 17.74 6.80
CA VAL A 112 -10.39 17.31 5.56
C VAL A 112 -9.06 16.69 5.93
N ASP A 113 -8.89 15.45 5.57
CA ASP A 113 -7.61 14.77 5.67
C ASP A 113 -6.96 14.68 4.28
N HIS A 114 -5.84 15.39 4.11
CA HIS A 114 -5.06 15.41 2.89
C HIS A 114 -4.09 14.23 2.90
N VAL A 115 -4.41 13.18 2.14
CA VAL A 115 -3.63 11.95 2.06
C VAL A 115 -2.68 12.00 0.87
N GLU A 116 -1.38 12.10 1.14
CA GLU A 116 -0.32 11.93 0.15
C GLU A 116 0.03 10.45 0.03
N TYR A 117 0.20 9.98 -1.19
CA TYR A 117 0.61 8.60 -1.48
C TYR A 117 1.86 8.56 -2.35
N THR A 118 2.68 7.52 -2.16
CA THR A 118 3.84 7.22 -2.99
C THR A 118 3.80 5.79 -3.50
N ASP A 119 4.47 5.56 -4.64
CA ASP A 119 4.73 4.26 -5.24
C ASP A 119 3.49 3.48 -5.67
N LEU A 120 2.35 4.16 -5.95
CA LEU A 120 1.20 3.54 -6.57
C LEU A 120 1.42 3.30 -8.07
N ILE A 121 0.76 2.30 -8.63
CA ILE A 121 0.81 1.99 -10.07
C ILE A 121 -0.19 2.88 -10.82
N PRO A 122 0.25 3.79 -11.70
CA PRO A 122 -0.65 4.62 -12.48
C PRO A 122 -1.65 3.82 -13.31
N GLY A 123 -2.89 4.31 -13.40
CA GLY A 123 -3.96 3.67 -14.17
C GLY A 123 -4.62 2.47 -13.51
N LYS A 124 -4.30 2.15 -12.25
CA LYS A 124 -4.99 1.16 -11.42
C LYS A 124 -5.90 1.86 -10.43
N GLU A 125 -7.02 1.22 -10.08
CA GLU A 125 -7.95 1.73 -9.07
C GLU A 125 -7.46 1.38 -7.67
N TYR A 126 -7.60 2.35 -6.76
CA TYR A 126 -7.31 2.24 -5.33
C TYR A 126 -8.46 2.80 -4.51
N THR A 127 -8.62 2.28 -3.31
CA THR A 127 -9.55 2.81 -2.30
C THR A 127 -8.78 3.18 -1.05
N ILE A 128 -9.02 4.36 -0.51
CA ILE A 128 -8.57 4.75 0.83
C ILE A 128 -9.80 4.85 1.71
N GLU A 129 -9.78 4.13 2.82
CA GLU A 129 -10.78 4.19 3.88
C GLU A 129 -10.20 4.94 5.07
N GLY A 130 -10.92 5.93 5.57
CA GLY A 130 -10.55 6.71 6.73
C GLY A 130 -11.56 6.59 7.86
N VAL A 131 -11.07 6.68 9.10
CA VAL A 131 -11.88 6.72 10.33
C VAL A 131 -11.31 7.75 11.31
N LEU A 132 -12.18 8.55 11.93
CA LEU A 132 -11.75 9.40 13.05
C LEU A 132 -11.71 8.59 14.34
N MET A 133 -10.63 8.78 15.11
CA MET A 133 -10.41 8.19 16.43
C MET A 133 -10.59 9.24 17.53
N ASP A 134 -11.18 8.87 18.65
CA ASP A 134 -11.13 9.66 19.88
C ASP A 134 -9.78 9.38 20.56
N LYS A 135 -8.89 10.37 20.57
CA LYS A 135 -7.53 10.23 21.10
C LYS A 135 -7.51 9.80 22.56
N SER A 136 -8.47 10.28 23.36
CA SER A 136 -8.52 10.02 24.79
C SER A 136 -8.83 8.56 25.13
N THR A 137 -9.58 7.87 24.27
CA THR A 137 -9.98 6.47 24.45
C THR A 137 -9.19 5.51 23.59
N GLY A 138 -8.57 6.01 22.50
CA GLY A 138 -7.92 5.17 21.49
C GLY A 138 -8.89 4.32 20.68
N THR A 139 -10.18 4.71 20.64
CA THR A 139 -11.22 3.98 19.90
C THR A 139 -11.82 4.84 18.80
N GLU A 140 -12.48 4.22 17.84
CA GLU A 140 -13.17 4.91 16.77
C GLU A 140 -14.22 5.89 17.31
N LEU A 141 -14.27 7.09 16.75
CA LEU A 141 -15.24 8.12 17.13
C LEU A 141 -16.65 7.69 16.71
N ILE A 142 -17.55 7.62 17.68
CA ILE A 142 -18.96 7.35 17.46
C ILE A 142 -19.76 8.66 17.67
N VAL A 143 -20.53 9.05 16.66
CA VAL A 143 -21.46 10.18 16.74
C VAL A 143 -22.85 9.68 16.37
N GLY A 144 -23.81 9.86 17.30
CA GLY A 144 -25.12 9.21 17.18
C GLY A 144 -24.97 7.67 17.18
N ASP A 145 -25.47 7.01 16.15
CA ASP A 145 -25.46 5.55 16.04
C ASP A 145 -24.33 5.03 15.11
N GLY A 146 -23.41 5.89 14.66
CA GLY A 146 -22.42 5.54 13.61
C GLY A 146 -21.01 6.00 13.90
N LYS A 147 -20.06 5.29 13.29
CA LYS A 147 -18.65 5.69 13.21
C LYS A 147 -18.51 6.86 12.24
N VAL A 148 -17.59 7.76 12.54
CA VAL A 148 -17.23 8.84 11.61
C VAL A 148 -16.15 8.32 10.66
N THR A 149 -16.56 8.06 9.41
CA THR A 149 -15.71 7.47 8.37
C THR A 149 -15.78 8.25 7.07
N ALA A 150 -14.75 8.12 6.25
CA ALA A 150 -14.70 8.64 4.89
C ALA A 150 -14.06 7.61 3.95
N VAL A 151 -14.42 7.65 2.66
CA VAL A 151 -13.87 6.74 1.66
C VAL A 151 -13.61 7.51 0.37
N ALA A 152 -12.46 7.31 -0.22
CA ALA A 152 -12.15 7.78 -1.56
C ALA A 152 -11.69 6.62 -2.46
N THR A 153 -12.30 6.51 -3.65
CA THR A 153 -11.87 5.59 -4.71
C THR A 153 -11.36 6.40 -5.87
N PHE A 154 -10.15 6.11 -6.35
CA PHE A 154 -9.48 6.89 -7.38
C PHE A 154 -8.54 6.06 -8.24
N VAL A 155 -8.17 6.63 -9.40
CA VAL A 155 -7.19 6.06 -10.33
C VAL A 155 -6.05 7.08 -10.46
N PRO A 156 -4.87 6.85 -9.87
CA PRO A 156 -3.75 7.78 -9.97
C PRO A 156 -3.22 7.85 -11.40
N ASN A 157 -2.83 9.04 -11.83
CA ASN A 157 -2.18 9.25 -13.13
C ASN A 157 -0.65 9.25 -13.02
N LYS A 158 -0.11 9.27 -11.80
CA LYS A 158 1.32 9.20 -11.45
C LYS A 158 1.49 8.29 -10.23
N ALA A 159 2.71 7.78 -10.04
CA ALA A 159 3.03 6.94 -8.88
C ALA A 159 2.87 7.68 -7.54
N ASN A 160 3.12 8.99 -7.53
CA ASN A 160 3.02 9.85 -6.34
C ASN A 160 1.96 10.92 -6.57
N GLY A 161 1.19 11.24 -5.55
CA GLY A 161 0.13 12.24 -5.59
C GLY A 161 -0.63 12.32 -4.28
N SER A 162 -1.84 12.88 -4.33
CA SER A 162 -2.68 13.02 -3.14
C SER A 162 -4.15 12.86 -3.46
N VAL A 163 -4.94 12.61 -2.41
CA VAL A 163 -6.40 12.59 -2.42
C VAL A 163 -6.91 13.07 -1.06
N ASP A 164 -8.04 13.78 -1.04
CA ASP A 164 -8.64 14.25 0.19
C ASP A 164 -9.75 13.31 0.64
N LEU A 165 -9.80 13.04 1.95
CA LEU A 165 -10.92 12.42 2.65
C LEU A 165 -11.68 13.47 3.44
N GLU A 166 -13.00 13.54 3.32
CA GLU A 166 -13.83 14.47 4.05
C GLU A 166 -14.71 13.73 5.08
N PHE A 167 -14.51 14.06 6.36
CA PHE A 167 -15.30 13.54 7.47
C PHE A 167 -16.27 14.61 7.93
N THR A 168 -17.55 14.44 7.67
CA THR A 168 -18.60 15.38 8.13
C THR A 168 -19.41 14.74 9.24
N PHE A 169 -19.55 15.42 10.38
CA PHE A 169 -20.20 14.88 11.57
C PHE A 169 -20.72 15.99 12.51
N ASP A 170 -21.53 15.60 13.46
CA ASP A 170 -21.99 16.51 14.54
C ASP A 170 -20.93 16.57 15.65
N ALA A 171 -20.25 17.70 15.76
CA ALA A 171 -19.22 17.97 16.77
C ALA A 171 -19.74 18.81 17.93
N SER A 172 -21.06 19.10 18.02
CA SER A 172 -21.63 20.01 19.00
C SER A 172 -21.40 19.59 20.45
N GLU A 173 -21.29 18.29 20.72
CA GLU A 173 -21.06 17.70 22.05
C GLU A 173 -19.60 17.18 22.23
N LEU A 174 -18.68 17.55 21.34
CA LEU A 174 -17.30 17.05 21.36
C LEU A 174 -16.29 18.07 21.89
N GLY A 175 -16.71 19.18 22.46
CA GLY A 175 -15.82 20.21 23.02
C GLY A 175 -14.71 19.63 23.90
N GLY A 176 -13.47 20.07 23.68
CA GLY A 176 -12.28 19.63 24.41
C GLY A 176 -11.71 18.26 24.00
N LYS A 177 -12.27 17.63 22.95
CA LYS A 177 -11.72 16.36 22.41
C LYS A 177 -10.68 16.59 21.35
N ASP A 178 -9.66 15.74 21.37
CA ASP A 178 -8.73 15.56 20.26
C ASP A 178 -9.16 14.35 19.42
N LEU A 179 -9.28 14.57 18.12
CA LEU A 179 -9.65 13.56 17.13
C LEU A 179 -8.46 13.29 16.21
N VAL A 180 -8.21 12.03 15.89
CA VAL A 180 -7.09 11.63 15.04
C VAL A 180 -7.61 10.86 13.83
N ALA A 181 -7.24 11.26 12.63
CA ALA A 181 -7.58 10.53 11.42
C ALA A 181 -6.67 9.31 11.25
N PHE A 182 -7.25 8.16 10.91
CA PHE A 182 -6.53 6.93 10.55
C PHE A 182 -6.97 6.51 9.16
N GLU A 183 -6.00 6.14 8.31
CA GLU A 183 -6.25 5.74 6.93
C GLU A 183 -5.64 4.37 6.61
N VAL A 184 -6.37 3.65 5.76
CA VAL A 184 -5.91 2.39 5.17
C VAL A 184 -6.16 2.42 3.67
N ALA A 185 -5.12 2.14 2.88
CA ALA A 185 -5.21 2.04 1.43
C ALA A 185 -5.33 0.59 0.97
N TYR A 186 -6.20 0.37 0.00
CA TYR A 186 -6.49 -0.94 -0.57
C TYR A 186 -6.32 -0.93 -2.10
N LYS A 187 -5.87 -2.06 -2.62
CA LYS A 187 -5.92 -2.39 -4.04
C LYS A 187 -6.52 -3.79 -4.21
N ASP A 188 -7.56 -3.91 -5.04
CA ASP A 188 -8.27 -5.19 -5.26
C ASP A 188 -8.74 -5.87 -3.95
N GLY A 189 -9.13 -5.07 -2.94
CA GLY A 189 -9.54 -5.52 -1.60
C GLY A 189 -8.40 -5.97 -0.67
N ILE A 190 -7.14 -5.77 -1.07
CA ILE A 190 -5.95 -6.10 -0.28
C ILE A 190 -5.37 -4.79 0.27
N GLN A 191 -5.14 -4.73 1.58
CA GLN A 191 -4.44 -3.62 2.21
C GLN A 191 -3.01 -3.53 1.67
N ILE A 192 -2.60 -2.33 1.24
CA ILE A 192 -1.28 -2.06 0.66
C ILE A 192 -0.46 -1.03 1.44
N ALA A 193 -1.11 -0.15 2.20
CA ALA A 193 -0.49 0.84 3.06
C ALA A 193 -1.48 1.27 4.14
N ASP A 194 -0.98 1.84 5.22
CA ASP A 194 -1.77 2.53 6.24
C ASP A 194 -1.02 3.69 6.88
N HIS A 195 -1.76 4.56 7.57
CA HIS A 195 -1.24 5.56 8.48
C HIS A 195 -2.16 5.59 9.71
N GLN A 196 -1.73 4.97 10.82
CA GLN A 196 -2.52 4.72 12.02
C GLN A 196 -1.71 5.02 13.28
N ASP A 197 -1.25 6.26 13.43
CA ASP A 197 -0.53 6.71 14.62
C ASP A 197 -1.39 7.65 15.44
N ILE A 198 -1.88 7.20 16.61
CA ILE A 198 -2.74 7.97 17.52
C ILE A 198 -2.03 9.22 18.08
N ASP A 199 -0.72 9.26 18.05
CA ASP A 199 0.09 10.36 18.57
C ASP A 199 0.57 11.33 17.47
N ASP A 200 0.21 11.07 16.20
CA ASP A 200 0.56 11.96 15.10
C ASP A 200 -0.18 13.31 15.23
N LYS A 201 0.61 14.37 15.35
CA LYS A 201 0.08 15.74 15.47
C LYS A 201 -0.45 16.29 14.16
N GLY A 202 0.07 15.83 13.03
CA GLY A 202 -0.40 16.22 11.71
C GLY A 202 -1.79 15.67 11.40
N GLN A 203 -2.14 14.53 12.01
CA GLN A 203 -3.45 13.88 11.89
C GLN A 203 -4.43 14.26 13.01
N THR A 204 -4.00 15.07 13.99
CA THR A 204 -4.83 15.46 15.14
C THR A 204 -5.52 16.78 14.86
N VAL A 205 -6.86 16.81 15.02
CA VAL A 205 -7.67 18.02 15.10
C VAL A 205 -8.33 18.10 16.47
N SER A 206 -8.32 19.29 17.09
CA SER A 206 -8.90 19.53 18.43
C SER A 206 -10.25 20.24 18.29
N VAL A 207 -11.28 19.75 18.96
CA VAL A 207 -12.55 20.47 19.07
C VAL A 207 -12.45 21.47 20.22
N SER A 208 -12.61 22.77 19.94
CA SER A 208 -12.51 23.82 20.96
C SER A 208 -13.56 23.62 22.04
N GLU A 209 -13.22 24.04 23.27
CA GLU A 209 -14.22 24.12 24.34
C GLU A 209 -15.29 25.16 23.96
N PRO A 210 -16.57 24.94 24.33
CA PRO A 210 -17.60 25.97 24.21
C PRO A 210 -17.17 27.18 25.04
N ASP A 211 -17.31 28.40 24.50
CA ASP A 211 -17.10 29.62 25.28
C ASP A 211 -18.12 29.67 26.45
N ASP A 212 -17.61 29.56 27.67
CA ASP A 212 -18.41 29.54 28.92
C ASP A 212 -18.93 30.95 29.30
N ASN A 213 -19.05 31.86 28.30
CA ASN A 213 -19.43 33.28 28.47
C ASN A 213 -20.84 33.59 27.96
N THR A 214 -21.84 32.75 28.28
CA THR A 214 -23.27 33.14 28.11
C THR A 214 -24.09 32.82 29.32
#